data_9b3d97bbf0a50ab461de788718f9df79
#
_entry.id   9b3d97bbf0a50ab461de788718f9df79
#
_cell.length_a   1.000
_cell.length_b   1.000
_cell.length_c   1.000
_cell.angle_alpha   90.00
_cell.angle_beta   90.00
_cell.angle_gamma   90.00
#
_symmetry.space_group_name_H-M   'P 1'
#
loop_
_entity.id
_entity.type
_entity.pdbx_description
1 polymer ?
#
loop_
_entity_poly.entity_id
_entity_poly.type
_entity_poly.pdbx_seq_one_letter_code
_entity_poly.pdbx_strand_id
1 'polypeptide(L)'
;DRLCHFKNVWWSLANEFDLMPWKPVEDWEQYARVVMGRDCYGHLRSIHNCVKFYDHTRPWITHVSIQRIDVYKTAEAVGEWRQQYQKPIIVDECAYEGNINFGWGNITGEEMVRRFWEGCIRGGYLSHGEVYIQYPQIWWAHGGTLHGTAPERIDFLKQIMVDTPERVAPLKLTPENHEANWDVPCLYREDDNSYFLYYFGFFKPAFRTYELPDNCTYAIELIDTWNMTIEKLPGTYSGSIRIDMPEKQYMAIRMCKV
;
A
#
# COMPACT_ATOMS: atom_id res chain seq x y z
N ASP A 1 -24.77 9.76 -17.17
CA ASP A 1 -25.26 11.13 -17.02
C ASP A 1 -25.65 11.49 -15.58
N ARG A 2 -26.29 10.58 -14.81
CA ARG A 2 -26.81 10.94 -13.46
C ARG A 2 -25.74 11.18 -12.40
N LEU A 3 -24.63 10.47 -12.47
CA LEU A 3 -23.60 10.50 -11.43
C LEU A 3 -22.38 11.36 -11.79
N CYS A 4 -22.22 11.72 -13.05
CA CYS A 4 -21.05 12.47 -13.50
C CYS A 4 -20.95 13.90 -12.92
N HIS A 5 -22.01 14.42 -12.30
CA HIS A 5 -22.02 15.73 -11.65
C HIS A 5 -21.44 15.72 -10.22
N PHE A 6 -21.23 14.55 -9.64
CA PHE A 6 -20.71 14.44 -8.28
C PHE A 6 -19.19 14.35 -8.32
N LYS A 7 -18.48 15.32 -7.79
CA LYS A 7 -17.01 15.42 -7.80
C LYS A 7 -16.27 14.26 -7.09
N ASN A 8 -16.95 13.52 -6.23
CA ASN A 8 -16.39 12.41 -5.44
C ASN A 8 -16.66 11.03 -6.06
N VAL A 9 -16.96 10.99 -7.35
CA VAL A 9 -17.18 9.73 -8.09
C VAL A 9 -15.92 9.32 -8.82
N TRP A 10 -15.59 8.03 -8.76
CA TRP A 10 -14.60 7.37 -9.61
C TRP A 10 -15.30 6.28 -10.41
N TRP A 11 -14.83 6.02 -11.62
CA TRP A 11 -15.41 5.03 -12.50
C TRP A 11 -14.56 3.77 -12.50
N SER A 12 -15.09 2.64 -12.02
CA SER A 12 -14.60 1.32 -12.35
C SER A 12 -15.53 0.70 -13.40
N LEU A 13 -14.98 0.26 -14.54
CA LEU A 13 -15.79 -0.32 -15.60
C LEU A 13 -16.30 -1.73 -15.26
N ALA A 14 -15.56 -2.44 -14.42
CA ALA A 14 -15.97 -3.73 -13.88
C ALA A 14 -15.24 -3.99 -12.57
N ASN A 15 -15.87 -4.76 -11.71
CA ASN A 15 -15.22 -5.62 -10.75
C ASN A 15 -14.93 -6.95 -11.46
N GLU A 16 -13.67 -7.44 -11.33
CA GLU A 16 -13.27 -8.76 -11.86
C GLU A 16 -13.66 -8.98 -13.34
N PHE A 17 -13.21 -8.07 -14.22
CA PHE A 17 -13.58 -8.07 -15.64
C PHE A 17 -13.32 -9.41 -16.33
N ASP A 18 -12.30 -10.13 -15.90
CA ASP A 18 -11.84 -11.40 -16.48
C ASP A 18 -12.72 -12.60 -16.11
N LEU A 19 -13.65 -12.44 -15.16
CA LEU A 19 -14.71 -13.41 -14.90
C LEU A 19 -15.87 -13.31 -15.90
N MET A 20 -15.81 -12.39 -16.86
CA MET A 20 -16.76 -12.25 -17.96
C MET A 20 -16.11 -12.64 -19.31
N PRO A 21 -15.76 -13.92 -19.53
CA PRO A 21 -15.02 -14.34 -20.71
C PRO A 21 -15.77 -14.15 -22.04
N TRP A 22 -17.09 -13.94 -21.98
CA TRP A 22 -17.93 -13.60 -23.13
C TRP A 22 -17.85 -12.14 -23.55
N LYS A 23 -17.17 -11.27 -22.77
CA LYS A 23 -16.91 -9.87 -23.12
C LYS A 23 -15.47 -9.72 -23.60
N PRO A 24 -15.26 -9.47 -24.89
CA PRO A 24 -13.94 -9.17 -25.41
C PRO A 24 -13.44 -7.80 -24.93
N VAL A 25 -12.13 -7.55 -25.08
CA VAL A 25 -11.50 -6.29 -24.65
C VAL A 25 -12.15 -5.09 -25.33
N GLU A 26 -12.61 -5.24 -26.56
CA GLU A 26 -13.27 -4.21 -27.37
C GLU A 26 -14.52 -3.66 -26.69
N ASP A 27 -15.28 -4.48 -25.99
CA ASP A 27 -16.46 -4.05 -25.22
C ASP A 27 -16.06 -3.09 -24.10
N TRP A 28 -15.01 -3.42 -23.36
CA TRP A 28 -14.50 -2.55 -22.29
C TRP A 28 -13.97 -1.23 -22.83
N GLU A 29 -13.26 -1.27 -23.96
CA GLU A 29 -12.80 -0.05 -24.65
C GLU A 29 -13.98 0.81 -25.13
N GLN A 30 -15.07 0.19 -25.57
CA GLN A 30 -16.30 0.91 -25.94
C GLN A 30 -16.96 1.56 -24.72
N TYR A 31 -17.07 0.83 -23.59
CA TYR A 31 -17.62 1.40 -22.35
C TYR A 31 -16.78 2.56 -21.86
N ALA A 32 -15.45 2.45 -21.91
CA ALA A 32 -14.55 3.55 -21.56
C ALA A 32 -14.81 4.79 -22.42
N ARG A 33 -14.96 4.63 -23.73
CA ARG A 33 -15.30 5.75 -24.65
C ARG A 33 -16.63 6.41 -24.28
N VAL A 34 -17.64 5.61 -23.93
CA VAL A 34 -18.95 6.15 -23.52
C VAL A 34 -18.83 6.94 -22.20
N VAL A 35 -18.12 6.40 -21.22
CA VAL A 35 -17.88 7.09 -19.95
C VAL A 35 -17.14 8.40 -20.17
N MET A 36 -16.04 8.38 -20.90
CA MET A 36 -15.26 9.61 -21.22
C MET A 36 -16.08 10.66 -21.97
N GLY A 37 -16.94 10.24 -22.90
CA GLY A 37 -17.77 11.16 -23.67
C GLY A 37 -18.94 11.77 -22.90
N ARG A 38 -19.27 11.22 -21.72
CA ARG A 38 -20.40 11.67 -20.88
C ARG A 38 -19.95 12.26 -19.54
N ASP A 39 -18.73 12.01 -19.13
CA ASP A 39 -18.16 12.47 -17.87
C ASP A 39 -17.65 13.91 -18.00
N CYS A 40 -18.44 14.85 -17.50
CA CYS A 40 -18.18 16.29 -17.64
C CYS A 40 -17.01 16.81 -16.76
N TYR A 41 -16.57 16.02 -15.75
CA TYR A 41 -15.49 16.42 -14.85
C TYR A 41 -14.18 15.67 -15.08
N GLY A 42 -14.15 14.67 -15.97
CA GLY A 42 -12.95 13.88 -16.20
C GLY A 42 -12.51 13.06 -14.99
N HIS A 43 -13.47 12.43 -14.30
CA HIS A 43 -13.21 11.63 -13.10
C HIS A 43 -12.20 10.51 -13.33
N LEU A 44 -11.60 10.03 -12.26
CA LEU A 44 -10.67 8.90 -12.30
C LEU A 44 -11.38 7.64 -12.81
N ARG A 45 -10.65 6.85 -13.59
CA ARG A 45 -11.18 5.68 -14.29
C ARG A 45 -10.24 4.50 -14.19
N SER A 46 -10.81 3.33 -13.94
CA SER A 46 -10.10 2.05 -13.85
C SER A 46 -10.95 0.89 -14.35
N ILE A 47 -10.35 -0.28 -14.32
CA ILE A 47 -11.00 -1.58 -14.47
C ILE A 47 -10.27 -2.56 -13.59
N HIS A 48 -11.03 -3.38 -12.85
CA HIS A 48 -10.52 -4.28 -11.82
C HIS A 48 -10.50 -5.72 -12.31
N ASN A 49 -9.44 -6.47 -11.99
CA ASN A 49 -9.25 -7.88 -12.34
C ASN A 49 -9.56 -8.82 -11.18
N CYS A 50 -9.85 -10.09 -11.50
CA CYS A 50 -9.75 -11.21 -10.55
C CYS A 50 -8.34 -11.81 -10.57
N VAL A 51 -7.94 -12.35 -11.71
CA VAL A 51 -6.65 -13.04 -11.91
C VAL A 51 -5.84 -12.38 -13.01
N LYS A 52 -6.46 -12.16 -14.18
CA LYS A 52 -5.80 -11.66 -15.37
C LYS A 52 -5.81 -10.13 -15.39
N PHE A 53 -4.63 -9.54 -15.34
CA PHE A 53 -4.50 -8.09 -15.44
C PHE A 53 -5.00 -7.58 -16.79
N TYR A 54 -5.70 -6.45 -16.73
CA TYR A 54 -6.01 -5.66 -17.93
C TYR A 54 -4.75 -4.95 -18.42
N ASP A 55 -4.77 -4.48 -19.66
CA ASP A 55 -3.71 -3.61 -20.16
C ASP A 55 -3.84 -2.21 -19.55
N HIS A 56 -3.28 -2.00 -18.37
CA HIS A 56 -3.35 -0.73 -17.67
C HIS A 56 -2.53 0.40 -18.32
N THR A 57 -1.82 0.13 -19.42
CA THR A 57 -1.16 1.20 -20.20
C THR A 57 -2.15 2.04 -21.02
N ARG A 58 -3.37 1.56 -21.18
CA ARG A 58 -4.42 2.26 -21.92
C ARG A 58 -4.58 3.71 -21.47
N PRO A 59 -4.68 4.68 -22.42
CA PRO A 59 -4.75 6.11 -22.07
C PRO A 59 -5.97 6.52 -21.23
N TRP A 60 -7.07 5.79 -21.34
CA TRP A 60 -8.27 6.09 -20.58
C TRP A 60 -8.19 5.69 -19.11
N ILE A 61 -7.28 4.80 -18.75
CA ILE A 61 -7.05 4.36 -17.37
C ILE A 61 -6.20 5.41 -16.67
N THR A 62 -6.72 5.99 -15.59
CA THR A 62 -6.06 7.04 -14.81
C THR A 62 -5.25 6.48 -13.64
N HIS A 63 -5.67 5.34 -13.10
CA HIS A 63 -5.00 4.60 -12.04
C HIS A 63 -5.16 3.10 -12.28
N VAL A 64 -4.22 2.34 -11.78
CA VAL A 64 -4.21 0.88 -11.87
C VAL A 64 -5.00 0.33 -10.69
N SER A 65 -6.03 -0.45 -10.97
CA SER A 65 -6.87 -1.14 -9.99
C SER A 65 -6.55 -2.63 -10.07
N ILE A 66 -6.10 -3.22 -8.98
CA ILE A 66 -5.56 -4.58 -8.94
C ILE A 66 -6.17 -5.38 -7.80
N GLN A 67 -6.63 -6.58 -8.13
CA GLN A 67 -6.79 -7.67 -7.17
C GLN A 67 -5.57 -8.57 -7.22
N ARG A 68 -4.96 -8.81 -6.07
CA ARG A 68 -3.96 -9.84 -5.89
C ARG A 68 -3.94 -10.31 -4.46
N ILE A 69 -4.19 -11.59 -4.27
CA ILE A 69 -4.41 -12.21 -2.96
C ILE A 69 -3.30 -13.17 -2.55
N ASP A 70 -2.26 -13.31 -3.36
CA ASP A 70 -1.14 -14.22 -3.09
C ASP A 70 -0.55 -13.98 -1.70
N VAL A 71 -0.08 -15.02 -1.06
CA VAL A 71 0.67 -14.93 0.19
C VAL A 71 2.04 -14.27 -0.03
N TYR A 72 2.59 -14.43 -1.23
CA TYR A 72 3.88 -13.90 -1.62
C TYR A 72 3.75 -12.80 -2.68
N LYS A 73 4.44 -11.69 -2.49
CA LYS A 73 4.48 -10.54 -3.43
C LYS A 73 3.12 -9.93 -3.78
N THR A 74 2.22 -9.80 -2.84
CA THR A 74 0.99 -9.02 -3.06
C THR A 74 1.31 -7.52 -3.02
N ALA A 75 1.56 -6.99 -1.87
CA ALA A 75 1.84 -5.57 -1.67
C ALA A 75 3.28 -5.20 -2.07
N GLU A 76 4.21 -6.14 -1.96
CA GLU A 76 5.60 -5.97 -2.38
C GLU A 76 5.74 -5.70 -3.89
N ALA A 77 4.81 -6.17 -4.70
CA ALA A 77 4.80 -5.93 -6.14
C ALA A 77 4.38 -4.49 -6.54
N VAL A 78 3.89 -3.69 -5.62
CA VAL A 78 3.47 -2.29 -5.89
C VAL A 78 4.57 -1.48 -6.56
N GLY A 79 5.81 -1.60 -6.11
CA GLY A 79 6.96 -0.89 -6.71
C GLY A 79 7.18 -1.28 -8.17
N GLU A 80 7.07 -2.57 -8.50
CA GLU A 80 7.19 -3.09 -9.87
C GLU A 80 6.06 -2.55 -10.76
N TRP A 81 4.82 -2.57 -10.28
CA TRP A 81 3.68 -2.05 -11.02
C TRP A 81 3.75 -0.54 -11.25
N ARG A 82 4.22 0.23 -10.25
CA ARG A 82 4.46 1.67 -10.41
C ARG A 82 5.47 1.94 -11.52
N GLN A 83 6.55 1.18 -11.55
CA GLN A 83 7.57 1.29 -12.60
C GLN A 83 7.01 0.89 -13.98
N GLN A 84 6.20 -0.18 -14.03
CA GLN A 84 5.63 -0.69 -15.27
C GLN A 84 4.60 0.26 -15.89
N TYR A 85 3.67 0.75 -15.08
CA TYR A 85 2.50 1.50 -15.58
C TYR A 85 2.65 3.01 -15.50
N GLN A 86 3.56 3.53 -14.70
CA GLN A 86 3.76 4.97 -14.46
C GLN A 86 2.46 5.69 -14.05
N LYS A 87 1.61 5.04 -13.28
CA LYS A 87 0.32 5.49 -12.79
C LYS A 87 0.19 5.20 -11.29
N PRO A 88 -0.69 5.87 -10.56
CA PRO A 88 -1.05 5.46 -9.20
C PRO A 88 -1.52 4.01 -9.18
N ILE A 89 -1.04 3.24 -8.20
CA ILE A 89 -1.42 1.84 -7.99
C ILE A 89 -2.36 1.76 -6.81
N ILE A 90 -3.52 1.14 -7.02
CA ILE A 90 -4.48 0.81 -5.98
C ILE A 90 -4.65 -0.70 -5.98
N VAL A 91 -4.28 -1.36 -4.89
CA VAL A 91 -4.57 -2.77 -4.68
C VAL A 91 -5.93 -2.82 -3.98
N ASP A 92 -6.98 -2.88 -4.80
CA ASP A 92 -8.36 -2.83 -4.33
C ASP A 92 -8.75 -4.06 -3.51
N GLU A 93 -8.15 -5.20 -3.83
CA GLU A 93 -8.36 -6.44 -3.09
C GLU A 93 -7.00 -7.13 -2.85
N CYS A 94 -6.52 -7.02 -1.63
CA CYS A 94 -5.26 -7.64 -1.18
C CYS A 94 -5.48 -8.85 -0.27
N ALA A 95 -6.53 -9.64 -0.47
CA ALA A 95 -7.15 -10.57 0.46
C ALA A 95 -7.85 -9.86 1.63
N TYR A 96 -8.56 -10.61 2.45
CA TYR A 96 -9.42 -10.08 3.49
C TYR A 96 -9.06 -10.70 4.84
N GLU A 97 -9.02 -9.87 5.89
CA GLU A 97 -8.93 -10.35 7.26
C GLU A 97 -10.19 -11.15 7.57
N GLY A 98 -10.04 -12.35 8.16
CA GLY A 98 -11.22 -13.14 8.43
C GLY A 98 -10.97 -14.58 8.84
N ASN A 99 -12.02 -15.39 8.73
CA ASN A 99 -12.00 -16.77 9.19
C ASN A 99 -12.83 -17.73 8.32
N ILE A 100 -13.15 -17.34 7.08
CA ILE A 100 -13.85 -18.23 6.17
C ILE A 100 -12.91 -19.32 5.62
N ASN A 101 -13.47 -20.35 5.03
CA ASN A 101 -12.70 -21.48 4.51
C ASN A 101 -11.95 -21.21 3.18
N PHE A 102 -12.15 -20.05 2.57
CA PHE A 102 -11.46 -19.65 1.34
C PHE A 102 -10.23 -18.80 1.66
N GLY A 103 -9.08 -19.12 1.05
CA GLY A 103 -7.80 -18.47 1.31
C GLY A 103 -7.77 -16.97 1.07
N TRP A 104 -8.66 -16.44 0.25
CA TRP A 104 -8.78 -15.01 0.02
C TRP A 104 -9.42 -14.24 1.20
N GLY A 105 -10.12 -14.92 2.11
CA GLY A 105 -10.89 -14.31 3.19
C GLY A 105 -10.56 -14.87 4.59
N ASN A 106 -9.30 -15.26 4.83
CA ASN A 106 -8.86 -15.81 6.12
C ASN A 106 -7.41 -15.45 6.48
N ILE A 107 -6.93 -14.30 6.02
CA ILE A 107 -5.67 -13.79 6.50
C ILE A 107 -5.82 -13.18 7.90
N THR A 108 -4.72 -13.13 8.65
CA THR A 108 -4.72 -12.50 9.98
C THR A 108 -4.69 -10.98 9.89
N GLY A 109 -5.04 -10.30 10.99
CA GLY A 109 -4.92 -8.84 11.08
C GLY A 109 -3.48 -8.38 10.91
N GLU A 110 -2.50 -9.13 11.45
CA GLU A 110 -1.07 -8.84 11.30
C GLU A 110 -0.66 -8.84 9.82
N GLU A 111 -1.12 -9.85 9.07
CA GLU A 111 -0.83 -9.94 7.64
C GLU A 111 -1.52 -8.81 6.86
N MET A 112 -2.75 -8.46 7.20
CA MET A 112 -3.45 -7.33 6.60
C MET A 112 -2.68 -6.02 6.84
N VAL A 113 -2.30 -5.73 8.08
CA VAL A 113 -1.51 -4.53 8.44
C VAL A 113 -0.16 -4.53 7.72
N ARG A 114 0.53 -5.69 7.66
CA ARG A 114 1.79 -5.83 6.94
C ARG A 114 1.62 -5.44 5.45
N ARG A 115 0.58 -5.95 4.78
CA ARG A 115 0.32 -5.60 3.38
C ARG A 115 0.12 -4.10 3.19
N PHE A 116 -0.62 -3.46 4.08
CA PHE A 116 -0.81 -2.01 4.03
C PHE A 116 0.52 -1.26 4.16
N TRP A 117 1.36 -1.61 5.14
CA TRP A 117 2.67 -0.98 5.30
C TRP A 117 3.57 -1.19 4.09
N GLU A 118 3.71 -2.43 3.61
CA GLU A 118 4.51 -2.78 2.43
C GLU A 118 4.06 -1.98 1.19
N GLY A 119 2.77 -1.96 0.92
CA GLY A 119 2.25 -1.29 -0.25
C GLY A 119 2.33 0.23 -0.17
N CYS A 120 2.02 0.82 0.99
CA CYS A 120 2.10 2.26 1.18
C CYS A 120 3.54 2.78 1.11
N ILE A 121 4.50 2.12 1.75
CA ILE A 121 5.92 2.50 1.70
C ILE A 121 6.48 2.36 0.28
N ARG A 122 5.98 1.44 -0.52
CA ARG A 122 6.31 1.29 -1.95
C ARG A 122 5.52 2.24 -2.86
N GLY A 123 4.72 3.14 -2.26
CA GLY A 123 4.02 4.22 -2.94
C GLY A 123 2.73 3.82 -3.64
N GLY A 124 2.03 2.82 -3.14
CA GLY A 124 0.68 2.44 -3.55
C GLY A 124 -0.37 2.76 -2.50
N TYR A 125 -1.59 2.38 -2.84
CA TYR A 125 -2.76 2.45 -1.96
C TYR A 125 -3.36 1.07 -1.86
N LEU A 126 -3.93 0.73 -0.70
CA LEU A 126 -4.58 -0.55 -0.49
C LEU A 126 -5.99 -0.32 0.08
N SER A 127 -6.88 -1.26 -0.22
CA SER A 127 -8.22 -1.28 0.37
C SER A 127 -8.32 -2.37 1.44
N HIS A 128 -8.96 -2.03 2.53
CA HIS A 128 -9.27 -2.95 3.61
C HIS A 128 -10.59 -3.66 3.35
N GLY A 129 -10.62 -4.95 3.64
CA GLY A 129 -11.83 -5.73 3.71
C GLY A 129 -11.70 -6.84 4.75
N GLU A 130 -12.81 -7.27 5.32
CA GLU A 130 -12.85 -8.37 6.26
C GLU A 130 -14.01 -9.31 6.00
N VAL A 131 -13.84 -10.59 6.28
CA VAL A 131 -14.83 -11.64 6.07
C VAL A 131 -14.85 -12.57 7.28
N TYR A 132 -15.77 -12.33 8.19
CA TYR A 132 -15.94 -13.15 9.39
C TYR A 132 -17.24 -13.96 9.34
N ILE A 133 -17.15 -15.23 9.67
CA ILE A 133 -18.33 -16.04 9.93
C ILE A 133 -18.85 -15.69 11.33
N GLN A 134 -19.88 -14.86 11.37
CA GLN A 134 -20.65 -14.61 12.58
C GLN A 134 -22.11 -14.94 12.31
N TYR A 135 -22.60 -15.97 12.97
CA TYR A 135 -24.01 -16.30 12.80
C TYR A 135 -24.92 -15.17 13.30
N PRO A 136 -25.93 -14.74 12.53
CA PRO A 136 -26.39 -15.31 11.26
C PRO A 136 -25.75 -14.74 9.99
N GLN A 137 -24.69 -13.94 10.12
CA GLN A 137 -24.13 -13.18 8.99
C GLN A 137 -22.74 -13.66 8.63
N ILE A 138 -22.54 -13.95 7.35
CA ILE A 138 -21.28 -13.75 6.68
C ILE A 138 -21.32 -12.32 6.18
N TRP A 139 -20.46 -11.47 6.70
CA TRP A 139 -20.47 -10.05 6.47
C TRP A 139 -20.29 -9.64 5.00
N TRP A 140 -19.55 -10.37 4.28
CA TRP A 140 -18.96 -10.16 2.96
C TRP A 140 -19.76 -9.30 1.94
N ALA A 141 -21.06 -9.35 1.88
CA ALA A 141 -21.84 -8.60 0.88
C ALA A 141 -22.89 -7.65 1.49
N HIS A 142 -22.91 -7.52 2.78
CA HIS A 142 -24.02 -6.85 3.48
C HIS A 142 -23.59 -5.61 4.25
N GLY A 143 -22.30 -5.38 4.42
CA GLY A 143 -21.78 -4.40 5.35
C GLY A 143 -22.05 -4.79 6.80
N GLY A 144 -21.64 -3.97 7.74
CA GLY A 144 -21.85 -4.23 9.15
C GLY A 144 -20.79 -3.63 10.05
N THR A 145 -20.67 -4.18 11.26
CA THR A 145 -19.64 -3.81 12.22
C THR A 145 -18.35 -4.55 11.91
N LEU A 146 -17.24 -3.85 11.89
CA LEU A 146 -15.92 -4.46 11.74
C LEU A 146 -15.57 -5.30 12.97
N HIS A 147 -15.01 -6.48 12.73
CA HIS A 147 -14.63 -7.45 13.76
C HIS A 147 -13.13 -7.71 13.81
N GLY A 148 -12.43 -7.30 12.74
CA GLY A 148 -11.01 -7.50 12.61
C GLY A 148 -10.19 -6.63 13.54
N THR A 149 -8.90 -6.94 13.61
CA THR A 149 -7.91 -6.23 14.41
C THR A 149 -7.08 -5.26 13.59
N ALA A 150 -7.17 -5.34 12.26
CA ALA A 150 -6.42 -4.46 11.36
C ALA A 150 -6.92 -3.00 11.30
N PRO A 151 -8.22 -2.68 11.41
CA PRO A 151 -8.72 -1.33 11.15
C PRO A 151 -8.04 -0.22 11.96
N GLU A 152 -7.89 -0.40 13.26
CA GLU A 152 -7.21 0.57 14.14
C GLU A 152 -5.74 0.79 13.75
N ARG A 153 -5.06 -0.27 13.34
CA ARG A 153 -3.66 -0.27 12.93
C ARG A 153 -3.46 0.36 11.55
N ILE A 154 -4.45 0.21 10.69
CA ILE A 154 -4.49 0.91 9.40
C ILE A 154 -4.72 2.41 9.60
N ASP A 155 -5.56 2.81 10.57
CA ASP A 155 -5.71 4.22 10.91
C ASP A 155 -4.42 4.80 11.52
N PHE A 156 -3.70 4.02 12.33
CA PHE A 156 -2.38 4.40 12.83
C PHE A 156 -1.38 4.63 11.68
N LEU A 157 -1.32 3.73 10.70
CA LEU A 157 -0.52 3.94 9.49
C LEU A 157 -0.94 5.21 8.75
N LYS A 158 -2.26 5.43 8.58
CA LYS A 158 -2.78 6.64 7.93
C LYS A 158 -2.30 7.92 8.62
N GLN A 159 -2.31 7.94 9.96
CA GLN A 159 -1.78 9.09 10.73
C GLN A 159 -0.29 9.31 10.45
N ILE A 160 0.52 8.24 10.43
CA ILE A 160 1.95 8.34 10.09
C ILE A 160 2.13 8.88 8.66
N MET A 161 1.32 8.43 7.70
CA MET A 161 1.39 8.88 6.32
C MET A 161 0.92 10.34 6.14
N VAL A 162 -0.03 10.81 6.95
CA VAL A 162 -0.45 12.22 6.97
C VAL A 162 0.66 13.12 7.51
N ASP A 163 1.42 12.66 8.49
CA ASP A 163 2.56 13.37 9.06
C ASP A 163 3.82 13.30 8.19
N THR A 164 3.80 12.51 7.13
CA THR A 164 4.91 12.40 6.18
C THR A 164 5.02 13.66 5.33
N PRO A 165 6.22 14.23 5.14
CA PRO A 165 6.37 15.45 4.36
C PRO A 165 5.98 15.23 2.90
N GLU A 166 5.65 16.30 2.21
CA GLU A 166 5.39 16.27 0.77
C GLU A 166 6.64 15.82 -0.01
N ARG A 167 6.43 15.31 -1.22
CA ARG A 167 7.47 14.89 -2.17
C ARG A 167 8.36 13.75 -1.69
N VAL A 168 7.79 12.85 -0.91
CA VAL A 168 8.45 11.57 -0.63
C VAL A 168 8.23 10.59 -1.78
N ALA A 169 9.20 9.73 -1.99
CA ALA A 169 9.14 8.67 -2.99
C ALA A 169 9.71 7.37 -2.42
N PRO A 170 9.29 6.21 -2.92
CA PRO A 170 9.93 4.95 -2.58
C PRO A 170 11.39 4.93 -3.05
N LEU A 171 12.30 4.55 -2.17
CA LEU A 171 13.71 4.36 -2.49
C LEU A 171 13.82 3.22 -3.52
N LYS A 172 14.48 3.52 -4.64
CA LYS A 172 14.79 2.49 -5.63
C LYS A 172 15.96 1.66 -5.14
N LEU A 173 15.78 0.35 -5.10
CA LEU A 173 16.88 -0.56 -4.84
C LEU A 173 17.79 -0.60 -6.07
N THR A 174 19.05 -0.29 -5.86
CA THR A 174 20.13 -0.43 -6.84
C THR A 174 21.06 -1.56 -6.41
N PRO A 175 21.92 -2.10 -7.30
CA PRO A 175 22.91 -3.11 -6.89
C PRO A 175 23.77 -2.65 -5.70
N GLU A 176 24.09 -1.35 -5.65
CA GLU A 176 24.96 -0.78 -4.62
C GLU A 176 24.27 -0.68 -3.25
N ASN A 177 22.94 -0.46 -3.22
CA ASN A 177 22.20 -0.32 -1.96
C ASN A 177 21.40 -1.57 -1.58
N HIS A 178 21.29 -2.55 -2.48
CA HIS A 178 20.50 -3.77 -2.24
C HIS A 178 21.03 -4.56 -1.05
N GLU A 179 22.33 -4.78 -0.96
CA GLU A 179 22.93 -5.52 0.16
C GLU A 179 22.67 -4.86 1.52
N ALA A 180 22.70 -3.52 1.57
CA ALA A 180 22.43 -2.77 2.79
C ALA A 180 20.94 -2.80 3.19
N ASN A 181 20.04 -2.90 2.23
CA ASN A 181 18.61 -2.78 2.48
C ASN A 181 17.85 -4.12 2.48
N TRP A 182 18.38 -5.16 1.84
CA TRP A 182 17.77 -6.50 1.85
C TRP A 182 16.24 -6.48 1.61
N ASP A 183 15.81 -5.81 0.54
CA ASP A 183 14.40 -5.66 0.20
C ASP A 183 13.52 -5.01 1.32
N VAL A 184 14.15 -4.29 2.23
CA VAL A 184 13.46 -3.46 3.21
C VAL A 184 12.99 -2.18 2.50
N PRO A 185 11.68 -1.97 2.33
CA PRO A 185 11.19 -0.80 1.65
C PRO A 185 11.45 0.46 2.47
N CYS A 186 11.74 1.54 1.78
CA CYS A 186 11.94 2.85 2.36
C CYS A 186 11.19 3.90 1.57
N LEU A 187 10.44 4.74 2.26
CA LEU A 187 9.90 5.98 1.73
C LEU A 187 10.83 7.11 2.17
N TYR A 188 11.30 7.93 1.23
CA TYR A 188 12.26 8.98 1.54
C TYR A 188 11.98 10.26 0.76
N ARG A 189 12.50 11.38 1.25
CA ARG A 189 12.46 12.65 0.54
C ARG A 189 13.74 12.83 -0.26
N GLU A 190 13.63 12.72 -1.60
CA GLU A 190 14.77 12.72 -2.50
C GLU A 190 15.48 14.08 -2.58
N ASP A 191 14.73 15.17 -2.50
CA ASP A 191 15.24 16.54 -2.71
C ASP A 191 16.38 16.92 -1.74
N ASP A 192 16.26 16.51 -0.47
CA ASP A 192 17.14 16.99 0.60
C ASP A 192 17.50 15.93 1.66
N ASN A 193 17.10 14.70 1.46
CA ASN A 193 17.26 13.59 2.41
C ASN A 193 16.75 13.92 3.82
N SER A 194 15.73 14.78 3.94
CA SER A 194 15.24 15.21 5.25
C SER A 194 14.33 14.19 5.95
N TYR A 195 13.91 13.15 5.25
CA TYR A 195 12.99 12.17 5.77
C TYR A 195 13.27 10.78 5.22
N PHE A 196 13.24 9.78 6.11
CA PHE A 196 13.27 8.35 5.78
C PHE A 196 12.28 7.58 6.65
N LEU A 197 11.55 6.65 6.04
CA LEU A 197 10.67 5.72 6.72
C LEU A 197 10.90 4.30 6.19
N TYR A 198 11.61 3.49 6.96
CA TYR A 198 11.91 2.08 6.66
C TYR A 198 10.88 1.18 7.33
N TYR A 199 10.42 0.16 6.63
CA TYR A 199 9.55 -0.86 7.21
C TYR A 199 10.16 -2.25 7.08
N PHE A 200 10.18 -3.02 8.16
CA PHE A 200 10.89 -4.30 8.22
C PHE A 200 10.00 -5.52 8.00
N GLY A 201 8.67 -5.38 8.01
CA GLY A 201 7.74 -6.46 7.73
C GLY A 201 8.01 -7.70 8.59
N PHE A 202 8.34 -8.81 7.95
CA PHE A 202 8.70 -10.06 8.62
C PHE A 202 10.10 -10.10 9.22
N PHE A 203 10.96 -9.17 8.86
CA PHE A 203 12.33 -9.14 9.38
C PHE A 203 12.33 -8.67 10.84
N LYS A 204 13.21 -9.26 11.63
CA LYS A 204 13.38 -8.91 13.05
C LYS A 204 14.86 -8.69 13.39
N PRO A 205 15.51 -7.69 12.81
CA PRO A 205 16.91 -7.44 13.07
C PRO A 205 17.16 -7.07 14.53
N ALA A 206 18.30 -7.50 15.10
CA ALA A 206 18.76 -7.04 16.40
C ALA A 206 19.31 -5.61 16.34
N PHE A 207 19.75 -5.18 15.17
CA PHE A 207 20.20 -3.80 14.93
C PHE A 207 20.20 -3.49 13.43
N ARG A 208 20.28 -2.19 13.11
CA ARG A 208 20.54 -1.70 11.75
C ARG A 208 21.62 -0.63 11.78
N THR A 209 22.45 -0.60 10.74
CA THR A 209 23.44 0.46 10.53
C THR A 209 23.03 1.32 9.34
N TYR A 210 23.32 2.62 9.42
CA TYR A 210 23.05 3.57 8.35
C TYR A 210 24.21 4.56 8.24
N GLU A 211 24.49 4.97 7.01
CA GLU A 211 25.40 6.06 6.69
C GLU A 211 24.56 7.31 6.41
N LEU A 212 24.46 8.19 7.39
CA LEU A 212 23.74 9.45 7.27
C LEU A 212 24.68 10.56 6.79
N PRO A 213 24.18 11.58 6.06
CA PRO A 213 25.00 12.71 5.68
C PRO A 213 25.62 13.42 6.89
N ASP A 214 26.93 13.65 6.87
CA ASP A 214 27.68 14.27 8.00
C ASP A 214 27.26 15.71 8.31
N ASN A 215 26.69 16.39 7.31
CA ASN A 215 26.24 17.80 7.44
C ASN A 215 24.76 17.93 7.88
N CYS A 216 24.13 16.82 8.23
CA CYS A 216 22.74 16.76 8.67
C CYS A 216 22.64 15.99 9.98
N THR A 217 21.70 16.40 10.82
CA THR A 217 21.35 15.67 12.04
C THR A 217 19.90 15.21 11.99
N TYR A 218 19.63 14.05 12.56
CA TYR A 218 18.32 13.41 12.51
C TYR A 218 17.82 13.05 13.90
N ALA A 219 16.55 13.30 14.14
CA ALA A 219 15.79 12.64 15.19
C ALA A 219 15.31 11.27 14.66
N ILE A 220 15.40 10.24 15.48
CA ILE A 220 15.06 8.86 15.09
C ILE A 220 13.98 8.32 16.00
N GLU A 221 13.02 7.63 15.39
CA GLU A 221 11.91 6.98 16.06
C GLU A 221 11.82 5.51 15.64
N LEU A 222 11.61 4.64 16.63
CA LEU A 222 11.21 3.25 16.43
C LEU A 222 9.69 3.15 16.51
N ILE A 223 9.09 2.56 15.50
CA ILE A 223 7.64 2.41 15.40
C ILE A 223 7.30 0.93 15.46
N ASP A 224 6.52 0.55 16.44
CA ASP A 224 5.87 -0.75 16.50
C ASP A 224 4.53 -0.66 15.79
N THR A 225 4.47 -1.18 14.60
CA THR A 225 3.29 -1.01 13.73
C THR A 225 2.10 -1.84 14.19
N TRP A 226 2.35 -2.92 14.91
CA TRP A 226 1.30 -3.77 15.46
C TRP A 226 0.74 -3.24 16.78
N ASN A 227 1.61 -2.83 17.71
CA ASN A 227 1.19 -2.27 19.01
C ASN A 227 0.89 -0.77 18.95
N MET A 228 1.03 -0.15 17.78
CA MET A 228 0.74 1.28 17.55
C MET A 228 1.50 2.21 18.48
N THR A 229 2.80 1.95 18.69
CA THR A 229 3.64 2.77 19.55
C THR A 229 4.78 3.41 18.77
N ILE A 230 5.16 4.61 19.18
CA ILE A 230 6.30 5.35 18.66
C ILE A 230 7.23 5.67 19.81
N GLU A 231 8.45 5.16 19.74
CA GLU A 231 9.52 5.45 20.68
C GLU A 231 10.54 6.38 20.05
N LYS A 232 10.71 7.58 20.60
CA LYS A 232 11.74 8.50 20.15
C LYS A 232 13.06 8.17 20.82
N LEU A 233 14.08 7.89 20.02
CA LEU A 233 15.43 7.65 20.52
C LEU A 233 16.05 8.93 21.05
N PRO A 234 16.86 8.86 22.13
CA PRO A 234 17.45 10.04 22.76
C PRO A 234 18.51 10.69 21.88
N GLY A 235 18.53 12.03 21.85
CA GLY A 235 19.54 12.81 21.12
C GLY A 235 19.28 12.94 19.63
N THR A 236 20.34 13.25 18.89
CA THR A 236 20.34 13.40 17.41
C THR A 236 21.50 12.61 16.82
N TYR A 237 21.37 12.22 15.56
CA TYR A 237 22.26 11.28 14.89
C TYR A 237 22.77 11.86 13.58
N SER A 238 24.06 11.58 13.24
CA SER A 238 24.69 11.94 11.96
C SER A 238 25.83 10.97 11.67
N GLY A 239 26.28 10.89 10.39
CA GLY A 239 27.35 10.01 9.97
C GLY A 239 26.99 8.53 10.10
N SER A 240 27.98 7.70 10.40
CA SER A 240 27.80 6.25 10.59
C SER A 240 27.13 5.97 11.92
N ILE A 241 25.96 5.39 11.90
CA ILE A 241 25.16 5.10 13.10
C ILE A 241 24.75 3.64 13.17
N ARG A 242 24.55 3.17 14.41
CA ARG A 242 23.92 1.89 14.72
C ARG A 242 22.65 2.14 15.56
N ILE A 243 21.57 1.54 15.15
CA ILE A 243 20.29 1.55 15.87
C ILE A 243 20.02 0.12 16.35
N ASP A 244 19.95 -0.09 17.64
CA ASP A 244 19.54 -1.36 18.20
C ASP A 244 18.02 -1.53 18.06
N MET A 245 17.58 -2.73 17.68
CA MET A 245 16.20 -3.07 17.36
C MET A 245 15.67 -4.10 18.36
N PRO A 246 14.36 -4.13 18.63
CA PRO A 246 13.76 -5.03 19.66
C PRO A 246 13.63 -6.49 19.22
N GLU A 247 14.30 -6.92 18.14
CA GLU A 247 14.30 -8.29 17.61
C GLU A 247 12.89 -8.86 17.39
N LYS A 248 11.95 -8.04 16.95
CA LYS A 248 10.59 -8.45 16.63
C LYS A 248 10.14 -7.98 15.24
N GLN A 249 9.13 -8.64 14.70
CA GLN A 249 8.52 -8.32 13.43
C GLN A 249 7.68 -7.03 13.49
N TYR A 250 7.31 -6.53 12.32
CA TYR A 250 6.40 -5.39 12.14
C TYR A 250 6.92 -4.09 12.74
N MET A 251 8.24 -3.89 12.69
CA MET A 251 8.87 -2.65 13.11
C MET A 251 9.10 -1.71 11.93
N ALA A 252 9.13 -0.41 12.22
CA ALA A 252 9.58 0.60 11.29
C ALA A 252 10.56 1.56 11.97
N ILE A 253 11.42 2.22 11.18
CA ILE A 253 12.30 3.29 11.62
C ILE A 253 11.92 4.54 10.85
N ARG A 254 11.62 5.63 11.56
CA ARG A 254 11.44 6.96 10.99
C ARG A 254 12.60 7.86 11.39
N MET A 255 13.18 8.54 10.40
CA MET A 255 14.28 9.51 10.59
C MET A 255 13.84 10.84 10.02
N CYS A 256 13.89 11.87 10.83
CA CYS A 256 13.53 13.24 10.45
C CYS A 256 14.71 14.18 10.71
N LYS A 257 15.12 14.93 9.70
CA LYS A 257 16.14 15.97 9.82
C LYS A 257 15.67 17.04 10.80
N VAL A 258 16.54 17.46 11.69
CA VAL A 258 16.30 18.50 12.73
C VAL A 258 17.17 19.71 12.51
#